data_06ada0a16fdf5e465d797a3768e13aaa
#
_entry.id   06ada0a16fdf5e465d797a3768e13aaa
#
_cell.length_a   1.000
_cell.length_b   1.000
_cell.length_c   1.000
_cell.angle_alpha   90.00
_cell.angle_beta   90.00
_cell.angle_gamma   90.00
#
_symmetry.space_group_name_H-M   'P 1'
#
loop_
_entity.id
_entity.type
_entity.pdbx_description
1 polymer ?
#
loop_
_entity_poly.entity_id
_entity_poly.type
_entity_poly.pdbx_seq_one_letter_code
_entity_poly.pdbx_strand_id
1 'polypeptide(L)'
;MRNIYSTVAVLLSIASCSFSATGQINYGGSPSFIVNQETLSETRVVMPAISRDVLAQEDAVTDQIKEVPWRFGVENEVNFSPVNSGYWTIEGDEQVWRLEISCADATSVSVRFAEFGLEKGSYLFVWSKNSHAFIGKFDHRSKKDWGGLATGVVEGSDVIVELHQPISMGTTAPILIDQIVYGYRSLLLHPDSQAAVERGPFGNSGACNINVNCPEGALWATEKRSVALIVQGGFAACTGALINNTLNDGTPYFLTANHCLGNPGAWLYYFNHASATCNGNTGPTNQSVSGGTMLVSNGASDYALLQLSETPPASFNVQYAGWDATGDSPLNATGIHHPSGDLMKICFEEDSPYF
;
A
#
# COMPACT_ATOMS: atom_id res chain seq x y z
N MET A 1 11.97 20.87 67.40
CA MET A 1 11.77 19.65 66.62
C MET A 1 10.85 20.01 65.45
N ARG A 2 11.42 20.08 64.26
CA ARG A 2 10.69 20.46 63.02
C ARG A 2 10.65 19.20 62.16
N ASN A 3 9.45 18.63 61.98
CA ASN A 3 9.23 17.49 61.11
C ASN A 3 9.18 17.97 59.65
N ILE A 4 10.11 17.50 58.84
CA ILE A 4 10.12 17.71 57.37
C ILE A 4 9.48 16.46 56.76
N TYR A 5 8.26 16.62 56.21
CA TYR A 5 7.64 15.58 55.38
C TYR A 5 8.16 15.74 53.96
N SER A 6 8.92 14.74 53.51
CA SER A 6 9.40 14.64 52.14
C SER A 6 8.30 13.96 51.29
N THR A 7 7.65 14.75 50.41
CA THR A 7 6.66 14.21 49.49
C THR A 7 7.41 13.67 48.27
N VAL A 8 7.45 12.35 48.10
CA VAL A 8 7.96 11.69 46.89
C VAL A 8 6.86 11.71 45.84
N ALA A 9 7.02 12.55 44.83
CA ALA A 9 6.17 12.53 43.63
C ALA A 9 6.65 11.39 42.69
N VAL A 10 5.87 10.31 42.59
CA VAL A 10 6.06 9.28 41.60
C VAL A 10 5.49 9.79 40.27
N LEU A 11 6.37 10.17 39.35
CA LEU A 11 6.03 10.42 37.96
C LEU A 11 5.77 9.09 37.26
N LEU A 12 4.50 8.74 37.08
CA LEU A 12 4.11 7.67 36.16
C LEU A 12 4.32 8.18 34.72
N SER A 13 5.40 7.76 34.08
CA SER A 13 5.55 7.93 32.63
C SER A 13 4.61 6.95 31.92
N ILE A 14 3.48 7.45 31.44
CA ILE A 14 2.63 6.74 30.51
C ILE A 14 3.40 6.69 29.18
N ALA A 15 4.02 5.55 28.88
CA ALA A 15 4.51 5.29 27.54
C ALA A 15 3.30 5.19 26.62
N SER A 16 3.00 6.28 25.92
CA SER A 16 2.04 6.25 24.81
C SER A 16 2.66 5.43 23.68
N CYS A 17 2.27 4.16 23.56
CA CYS A 17 2.47 3.39 22.34
C CYS A 17 1.72 4.10 21.23
N SER A 18 2.43 4.84 20.40
CA SER A 18 1.88 5.43 19.20
C SER A 18 1.77 4.33 18.15
N PHE A 19 0.60 3.71 18.01
CA PHE A 19 0.30 2.88 16.86
C PHE A 19 0.18 3.80 15.65
N SER A 20 0.97 3.54 14.61
CA SER A 20 0.91 4.31 13.36
C SER A 20 0.08 3.56 12.36
N ALA A 21 -0.88 4.23 11.74
CA ALA A 21 -1.52 3.73 10.53
C ALA A 21 -0.46 3.56 9.44
N THR A 22 -0.39 2.41 8.83
CA THR A 22 0.56 2.13 7.76
C THR A 22 -0.15 2.19 6.40
N GLY A 23 0.36 3.00 5.49
CA GLY A 23 -0.03 2.96 4.07
C GLY A 23 -1.01 4.05 3.66
N GLN A 24 -2.12 3.65 3.13
CA GLN A 24 -3.13 4.38 2.38
C GLN A 24 -3.71 5.61 3.10
N ILE A 25 -4.21 6.60 2.33
CA ILE A 25 -4.92 7.76 2.88
C ILE A 25 -5.99 7.29 3.86
N ASN A 26 -5.94 7.86 5.05
CA ASN A 26 -6.87 7.58 6.13
C ASN A 26 -7.44 8.89 6.71
N TYR A 27 -8.54 8.76 7.43
CA TYR A 27 -9.25 9.90 8.02
C TYR A 27 -9.13 9.90 9.55
N GLY A 28 -8.00 9.39 10.06
CA GLY A 28 -7.64 9.39 11.48
C GLY A 28 -8.30 8.28 12.31
N GLY A 29 -8.03 8.26 13.61
CA GLY A 29 -8.51 7.22 14.51
C GLY A 29 -7.64 5.96 14.52
N SER A 30 -8.07 4.97 15.26
CA SER A 30 -7.46 3.64 15.37
C SER A 30 -8.54 2.58 15.59
N PRO A 31 -8.28 1.31 15.23
CA PRO A 31 -9.17 0.21 15.60
C PRO A 31 -9.32 0.09 17.12
N SER A 32 -10.34 -0.61 17.55
CA SER A 32 -10.53 -0.89 18.98
C SER A 32 -9.46 -1.82 19.55
N PHE A 33 -8.90 -2.71 18.72
CA PHE A 33 -8.02 -3.83 19.10
C PHE A 33 -8.62 -4.77 20.15
N ILE A 34 -9.91 -4.65 20.41
CA ILE A 34 -10.65 -5.46 21.37
C ILE A 34 -11.51 -6.45 20.59
N VAL A 35 -11.37 -7.72 20.90
CA VAL A 35 -12.15 -8.78 20.27
C VAL A 35 -12.59 -9.81 21.30
N ASN A 36 -13.80 -10.33 21.13
CA ASN A 36 -14.22 -11.54 21.82
C ASN A 36 -13.57 -12.75 21.10
N GLN A 37 -12.54 -13.33 21.72
CA GLN A 37 -11.74 -14.39 21.10
C GLN A 37 -12.57 -15.65 20.78
N GLU A 38 -13.56 -16.00 21.61
CA GLU A 38 -14.43 -17.17 21.40
C GLU A 38 -15.28 -16.95 20.13
N THR A 39 -16.04 -15.86 20.08
CA THR A 39 -16.88 -15.53 18.92
C THR A 39 -16.06 -15.34 17.65
N LEU A 40 -14.91 -14.68 17.76
CA LEU A 40 -14.02 -14.44 16.61
C LEU A 40 -13.51 -15.76 16.04
N SER A 41 -13.12 -16.72 16.89
CA SER A 41 -12.63 -18.02 16.44
C SER A 41 -13.69 -18.87 15.73
N GLU A 42 -14.97 -18.73 16.13
CA GLU A 42 -16.08 -19.45 15.50
C GLU A 42 -16.45 -18.88 14.11
N THR A 43 -16.22 -17.58 13.90
CA THR A 43 -16.55 -16.89 12.64
C THR A 43 -15.36 -16.64 11.74
N ARG A 44 -14.17 -17.07 12.16
CA ARG A 44 -12.93 -16.93 11.43
C ARG A 44 -12.98 -17.65 10.10
N VAL A 45 -12.55 -16.97 9.05
CA VAL A 45 -12.33 -17.55 7.74
C VAL A 45 -10.87 -17.93 7.57
N VAL A 46 -10.60 -19.19 7.24
CA VAL A 46 -9.26 -19.69 6.94
C VAL A 46 -9.09 -19.79 5.43
N MET A 47 -8.13 -19.04 4.89
CA MET A 47 -7.82 -19.09 3.47
C MET A 47 -7.10 -20.40 3.11
N PRO A 48 -7.24 -20.88 1.86
CA PRO A 48 -6.52 -22.06 1.41
C PRO A 48 -5.01 -21.92 1.62
N ALA A 49 -4.38 -22.98 2.09
CA ALA A 49 -2.91 -23.01 2.20
C ALA A 49 -2.26 -22.94 0.84
N ILE A 50 -1.20 -22.15 0.71
CA ILE A 50 -0.40 -22.06 -0.51
C ILE A 50 0.86 -22.93 -0.38
N SER A 51 1.26 -23.57 -1.49
CA SER A 51 2.51 -24.31 -1.53
C SER A 51 3.68 -23.35 -1.83
N ARG A 52 4.43 -22.99 -0.81
CA ARG A 52 5.60 -22.11 -0.97
C ARG A 52 6.66 -22.70 -1.88
N ASP A 53 6.83 -24.03 -1.88
CA ASP A 53 7.80 -24.71 -2.76
C ASP A 53 7.41 -24.58 -4.23
N VAL A 54 6.12 -24.69 -4.55
CA VAL A 54 5.62 -24.50 -5.92
C VAL A 54 5.81 -23.05 -6.34
N LEU A 55 5.41 -22.11 -5.50
CA LEU A 55 5.58 -20.69 -5.79
C LEU A 55 7.05 -20.30 -5.96
N ALA A 56 7.95 -20.83 -5.13
CA ALA A 56 9.38 -20.58 -5.25
C ALA A 56 9.98 -21.12 -6.57
N GLN A 57 9.50 -22.27 -7.06
CA GLN A 57 9.92 -22.80 -8.35
C GLN A 57 9.41 -21.93 -9.52
N GLU A 58 8.16 -21.49 -9.47
CA GLU A 58 7.60 -20.58 -10.47
C GLU A 58 8.33 -19.22 -10.44
N ASP A 59 8.54 -18.65 -9.25
CA ASP A 59 9.21 -17.37 -9.07
C ASP A 59 10.67 -17.40 -9.53
N ALA A 60 11.36 -18.53 -9.33
CA ALA A 60 12.74 -18.70 -9.83
C ALA A 60 12.85 -18.54 -11.36
N VAL A 61 11.77 -18.81 -12.08
CA VAL A 61 11.69 -18.60 -13.53
C VAL A 61 11.22 -17.18 -13.85
N THR A 62 10.12 -16.74 -13.25
CA THR A 62 9.48 -15.45 -13.58
C THR A 62 10.32 -14.25 -13.14
N ASP A 63 11.02 -14.33 -12.01
CA ASP A 63 11.90 -13.27 -11.51
C ASP A 63 13.12 -12.99 -12.42
N GLN A 64 13.43 -13.90 -13.36
CA GLN A 64 14.47 -13.69 -14.39
C GLN A 64 13.96 -12.94 -15.63
N ILE A 65 12.65 -12.81 -15.76
CA ILE A 65 12.00 -12.19 -16.92
C ILE A 65 11.64 -10.76 -16.55
N LYS A 66 12.34 -9.78 -17.13
CA LYS A 66 12.19 -8.35 -16.77
C LYS A 66 10.80 -7.77 -17.06
N GLU A 67 10.11 -8.34 -18.04
CA GLU A 67 8.78 -7.93 -18.47
C GLU A 67 7.65 -8.49 -17.59
N VAL A 68 7.96 -9.44 -16.69
CA VAL A 68 6.98 -10.02 -15.77
C VAL A 68 6.97 -9.24 -14.44
N PRO A 69 5.81 -8.76 -13.98
CA PRO A 69 5.71 -8.09 -12.69
C PRO A 69 6.17 -8.98 -11.54
N TRP A 70 6.87 -8.40 -10.59
CA TRP A 70 7.31 -9.12 -9.40
C TRP A 70 6.12 -9.51 -8.52
N ARG A 71 5.90 -10.81 -8.39
CA ARG A 71 4.80 -11.38 -7.58
C ARG A 71 5.22 -11.46 -6.11
N PHE A 72 4.45 -10.86 -5.22
CA PHE A 72 4.64 -11.00 -3.77
C PHE A 72 3.49 -11.74 -3.08
N GLY A 73 2.36 -11.92 -3.76
CA GLY A 73 1.16 -12.51 -3.18
C GLY A 73 0.36 -13.33 -4.18
N VAL A 74 -0.54 -14.14 -3.65
CA VAL A 74 -1.53 -14.92 -4.38
C VAL A 74 -2.91 -14.33 -4.14
N GLU A 75 -3.64 -14.09 -5.20
CA GLU A 75 -5.00 -13.58 -5.16
C GLU A 75 -5.98 -14.75 -4.95
N ASN A 76 -6.88 -14.60 -3.98
CA ASN A 76 -7.95 -15.56 -3.71
C ASN A 76 -9.28 -14.85 -3.90
N GLU A 77 -10.11 -15.35 -4.79
CA GLU A 77 -11.48 -14.88 -4.95
C GLU A 77 -12.35 -15.37 -3.79
N VAL A 78 -13.13 -14.46 -3.22
CA VAL A 78 -13.98 -14.70 -2.07
C VAL A 78 -15.31 -13.97 -2.22
N ASN A 79 -16.23 -14.20 -1.29
CA ASN A 79 -17.51 -13.51 -1.23
C ASN A 79 -17.90 -13.30 0.23
N PHE A 80 -17.32 -12.30 0.90
CA PHE A 80 -17.58 -12.01 2.30
C PHE A 80 -18.27 -10.66 2.47
N SER A 81 -19.30 -10.66 3.29
CA SER A 81 -20.07 -9.47 3.62
C SER A 81 -20.65 -9.57 5.03
N PRO A 82 -21.12 -8.48 5.62
CA PRO A 82 -21.79 -8.51 6.92
C PRO A 82 -23.04 -9.37 6.99
N VAL A 83 -23.54 -9.84 5.83
CA VAL A 83 -24.72 -10.70 5.74
C VAL A 83 -24.38 -12.18 5.87
N ASN A 84 -23.18 -12.59 5.40
CA ASN A 84 -22.84 -14.01 5.28
C ASN A 84 -21.56 -14.42 6.05
N SER A 85 -20.86 -13.48 6.66
CA SER A 85 -19.61 -13.74 7.36
C SER A 85 -19.39 -12.79 8.52
N GLY A 86 -18.46 -13.14 9.42
CA GLY A 86 -18.16 -12.33 10.59
C GLY A 86 -19.31 -12.28 11.61
N TYR A 87 -19.23 -11.35 12.54
CA TYR A 87 -20.24 -11.17 13.59
C TYR A 87 -20.38 -9.69 13.99
N TRP A 88 -21.55 -9.35 14.53
CA TRP A 88 -21.85 -8.03 15.04
C TRP A 88 -21.84 -8.00 16.57
N THR A 89 -21.31 -6.92 17.15
CA THR A 89 -21.38 -6.59 18.57
C THR A 89 -21.90 -5.16 18.75
N ILE A 90 -22.43 -4.86 19.94
CA ILE A 90 -22.77 -3.49 20.34
C ILE A 90 -21.66 -3.01 21.28
N GLU A 91 -21.06 -1.88 20.96
CA GLU A 91 -19.98 -1.25 21.72
C GLU A 91 -20.29 0.24 21.92
N GLY A 92 -20.82 0.57 23.11
CA GLY A 92 -21.31 1.92 23.38
C GLY A 92 -22.51 2.28 22.50
N ASP A 93 -22.36 3.36 21.73
CA ASP A 93 -23.39 3.87 20.81
C ASP A 93 -23.25 3.33 19.37
N GLU A 94 -22.29 2.43 19.15
CA GLU A 94 -21.99 1.86 17.86
C GLU A 94 -22.29 0.35 17.84
N GLN A 95 -22.58 -0.17 16.67
CA GLN A 95 -22.49 -1.58 16.36
C GLN A 95 -21.25 -1.81 15.51
N VAL A 96 -20.54 -2.88 15.82
CA VAL A 96 -19.24 -3.20 15.23
C VAL A 96 -19.31 -4.58 14.62
N TRP A 97 -19.04 -4.67 13.33
CA TRP A 97 -18.86 -5.93 12.63
C TRP A 97 -17.39 -6.28 12.51
N ARG A 98 -17.07 -7.55 12.78
CA ARG A 98 -15.70 -8.06 12.65
C ARG A 98 -15.68 -9.35 11.87
N LEU A 99 -14.69 -9.44 10.98
CA LEU A 99 -14.34 -10.65 10.25
C LEU A 99 -12.83 -10.91 10.40
N GLU A 100 -12.46 -12.03 11.01
CA GLU A 100 -11.07 -12.50 11.01
C GLU A 100 -10.79 -13.31 9.74
N ILE A 101 -9.75 -12.93 9.02
CA ILE A 101 -9.22 -13.62 7.84
C ILE A 101 -7.85 -14.14 8.18
N SER A 102 -7.67 -15.46 8.13
CA SER A 102 -6.42 -16.13 8.46
C SER A 102 -5.79 -16.73 7.22
N CYS A 103 -4.57 -16.28 6.93
CA CYS A 103 -3.72 -16.73 5.84
C CYS A 103 -2.45 -17.34 6.45
N ALA A 104 -2.47 -18.65 6.75
CA ALA A 104 -1.36 -19.31 7.46
C ALA A 104 -0.02 -19.05 6.78
N ASP A 105 0.99 -18.60 7.56
CA ASP A 105 2.34 -18.26 7.08
C ASP A 105 2.42 -17.05 6.11
N ALA A 106 1.35 -16.27 5.94
CA ALA A 106 1.43 -15.03 5.17
C ALA A 106 2.35 -14.01 5.84
N THR A 107 3.08 -13.25 5.04
CA THR A 107 3.86 -12.08 5.50
C THR A 107 2.99 -10.84 5.59
N SER A 108 1.95 -10.80 4.75
CA SER A 108 0.99 -9.70 4.71
C SER A 108 -0.34 -10.14 4.08
N VAL A 109 -1.38 -9.38 4.37
CA VAL A 109 -2.71 -9.58 3.77
C VAL A 109 -3.23 -8.23 3.27
N SER A 110 -3.84 -8.19 2.09
CA SER A 110 -4.65 -7.06 1.65
C SER A 110 -6.02 -7.49 1.18
N VAL A 111 -6.98 -6.56 1.20
CA VAL A 111 -8.39 -6.82 0.97
C VAL A 111 -8.89 -5.95 -0.18
N ARG A 112 -9.61 -6.54 -1.13
CA ARG A 112 -10.36 -5.79 -2.13
C ARG A 112 -11.85 -5.90 -1.84
N PHE A 113 -12.50 -4.76 -1.85
CA PHE A 113 -13.95 -4.63 -1.76
C PHE A 113 -14.50 -4.35 -3.16
N ALA A 114 -15.27 -5.26 -3.73
CA ALA A 114 -16.01 -5.02 -4.97
C ALA A 114 -17.11 -3.98 -4.76
N GLU A 115 -17.68 -3.93 -3.57
CA GLU A 115 -18.61 -2.90 -3.13
C GLU A 115 -18.10 -2.26 -1.84
N PHE A 116 -18.03 -0.91 -1.84
CA PHE A 116 -17.65 -0.10 -0.69
C PHE A 116 -18.55 1.14 -0.62
N GLY A 117 -19.70 0.99 0.00
CA GLY A 117 -20.76 2.00 0.02
C GLY A 117 -21.08 2.53 1.42
N LEU A 118 -20.10 2.72 2.29
CA LEU A 118 -20.32 3.18 3.66
C LEU A 118 -21.06 4.52 3.68
N GLU A 119 -22.05 4.61 4.55
CA GLU A 119 -22.79 5.85 4.80
C GLU A 119 -22.01 6.76 5.77
N LYS A 120 -22.38 8.03 5.78
CA LYS A 120 -21.78 9.01 6.70
C LYS A 120 -22.03 8.60 8.15
N GLY A 121 -20.95 8.53 8.93
CA GLY A 121 -20.97 8.06 10.32
C GLY A 121 -20.41 6.65 10.46
N SER A 122 -20.37 5.86 9.38
CA SER A 122 -19.73 4.54 9.35
C SER A 122 -18.27 4.64 8.93
N TYR A 123 -17.44 3.74 9.45
CA TYR A 123 -16.02 3.68 9.11
C TYR A 123 -15.44 2.29 9.32
N LEU A 124 -14.33 2.00 8.63
CA LEU A 124 -13.72 0.68 8.59
C LEU A 124 -12.20 0.75 8.79
N PHE A 125 -11.68 -0.24 9.50
CA PHE A 125 -10.27 -0.54 9.60
C PHE A 125 -9.98 -1.95 9.11
N VAL A 126 -8.74 -2.18 8.65
CA VAL A 126 -8.16 -3.52 8.51
C VAL A 126 -6.88 -3.54 9.35
N TRP A 127 -6.78 -4.49 10.28
CA TRP A 127 -5.68 -4.52 11.23
C TRP A 127 -5.18 -5.93 11.53
N SER A 128 -3.89 -6.04 11.84
CA SER A 128 -3.22 -7.28 12.18
C SER A 128 -3.49 -7.65 13.63
N LYS A 129 -3.98 -8.87 13.85
CA LYS A 129 -4.24 -9.43 15.19
C LYS A 129 -2.97 -9.53 16.04
N ASN A 130 -1.84 -9.78 15.41
CA ASN A 130 -0.57 -10.05 16.10
C ASN A 130 0.29 -8.80 16.31
N SER A 131 0.46 -7.98 15.25
CA SER A 131 1.35 -6.81 15.31
C SER A 131 0.61 -5.52 15.66
N HIS A 132 -0.73 -5.51 15.61
CA HIS A 132 -1.56 -4.30 15.70
C HIS A 132 -1.26 -3.25 14.62
N ALA A 133 -0.52 -3.60 13.58
CA ALA A 133 -0.42 -2.78 12.38
C ALA A 133 -1.80 -2.65 11.73
N PHE A 134 -2.16 -1.48 11.26
CA PHE A 134 -3.49 -1.24 10.70
C PHE A 134 -3.47 -0.22 9.56
N ILE A 135 -4.50 -0.28 8.74
CA ILE A 135 -4.85 0.70 7.72
C ILE A 135 -6.30 1.16 7.90
N GLY A 136 -6.62 2.34 7.41
CA GLY A 136 -7.88 3.05 7.68
C GLY A 136 -7.59 4.19 8.68
N LYS A 137 -8.55 4.90 9.06
CA LYS A 137 -10.00 4.89 8.93
C LYS A 137 -10.43 5.09 7.48
N PHE A 138 -11.14 4.15 6.91
CA PHE A 138 -11.85 4.32 5.65
C PHE A 138 -13.31 4.65 5.92
N ASP A 139 -13.87 5.64 5.24
CA ASP A 139 -15.27 6.04 5.39
C ASP A 139 -15.94 6.25 4.02
N HIS A 140 -17.10 6.88 3.99
CA HIS A 140 -17.85 7.15 2.76
C HIS A 140 -17.05 7.86 1.66
N ARG A 141 -15.97 8.57 2.01
CA ARG A 141 -15.05 9.27 1.07
C ARG A 141 -14.06 8.32 0.41
N SER A 142 -13.86 7.14 0.96
CA SER A 142 -12.88 6.16 0.45
C SER A 142 -13.39 5.38 -0.75
N LYS A 143 -14.69 5.42 -1.04
CA LYS A 143 -15.29 4.79 -2.20
C LYS A 143 -14.68 5.33 -3.50
N LYS A 144 -14.30 4.44 -4.41
CA LYS A 144 -13.79 4.81 -5.72
C LYS A 144 -14.90 4.85 -6.76
N ASP A 145 -14.63 5.47 -7.92
CA ASP A 145 -15.62 5.62 -8.99
C ASP A 145 -16.17 4.28 -9.51
N TRP A 146 -15.36 3.22 -9.44
CA TRP A 146 -15.80 1.86 -9.80
C TRP A 146 -16.68 1.20 -8.73
N GLY A 147 -16.96 1.86 -7.63
CA GLY A 147 -17.88 1.41 -6.57
C GLY A 147 -17.21 0.69 -5.40
N GLY A 148 -15.95 0.31 -5.51
CA GLY A 148 -15.21 -0.46 -4.51
C GLY A 148 -14.05 0.28 -3.86
N LEU A 149 -13.18 -0.51 -3.21
CA LEU A 149 -11.94 -0.05 -2.58
C LEU A 149 -10.93 -1.20 -2.57
N ALA A 150 -9.69 -0.95 -2.98
CA ALA A 150 -8.56 -1.83 -2.71
C ALA A 150 -7.73 -1.27 -1.55
N THR A 151 -7.35 -2.13 -0.62
CA THR A 151 -6.54 -1.73 0.54
C THR A 151 -5.07 -1.97 0.31
N GLY A 152 -4.23 -1.18 0.98
CA GLY A 152 -2.83 -1.49 1.16
C GLY A 152 -2.63 -2.81 1.90
N VAL A 153 -1.40 -3.30 1.93
CA VAL A 153 -1.05 -4.51 2.66
C VAL A 153 -0.97 -4.24 4.16
N VAL A 154 -1.47 -5.16 4.95
CA VAL A 154 -1.32 -5.21 6.41
C VAL A 154 -0.38 -6.35 6.75
N GLU A 155 0.68 -6.06 7.51
CA GLU A 155 1.68 -7.06 7.91
C GLU A 155 1.07 -8.10 8.86
N GLY A 156 1.36 -9.37 8.58
CA GLY A 156 0.92 -10.51 9.38
C GLY A 156 0.04 -11.49 8.61
N SER A 157 -0.26 -12.61 9.27
CA SER A 157 -1.04 -13.72 8.71
C SER A 157 -2.52 -13.68 9.06
N ASP A 158 -2.86 -12.99 10.15
CA ASP A 158 -4.23 -12.92 10.65
C ASP A 158 -4.66 -11.45 10.73
N VAL A 159 -5.59 -11.07 9.89
CA VAL A 159 -6.13 -9.71 9.85
C VAL A 159 -7.60 -9.70 10.22
N ILE A 160 -8.01 -8.59 10.81
CA ILE A 160 -9.41 -8.33 11.16
C ILE A 160 -9.89 -7.14 10.35
N VAL A 161 -10.98 -7.33 9.63
CA VAL A 161 -11.78 -6.26 9.06
C VAL A 161 -12.78 -5.83 10.12
N GLU A 162 -12.69 -4.57 10.54
CA GLU A 162 -13.50 -4.00 11.63
C GLU A 162 -14.30 -2.81 11.10
N LEU A 163 -15.61 -2.98 11.01
CA LEU A 163 -16.55 -1.96 10.56
C LEU A 163 -17.35 -1.43 11.74
N HIS A 164 -17.33 -0.12 11.91
CA HIS A 164 -18.14 0.62 12.90
C HIS A 164 -19.26 1.36 12.21
N GLN A 165 -20.46 1.33 12.79
CA GLN A 165 -21.58 2.16 12.35
C GLN A 165 -22.55 2.46 13.51
N PRO A 166 -23.31 3.57 13.42
CA PRO A 166 -24.37 3.88 14.40
C PRO A 166 -25.39 2.75 14.51
N ILE A 167 -25.85 2.46 15.72
CA ILE A 167 -26.86 1.41 15.98
C ILE A 167 -28.12 1.61 15.12
N SER A 168 -28.48 2.86 14.81
CA SER A 168 -29.63 3.19 14.00
C SER A 168 -29.60 2.69 12.56
N MET A 169 -28.43 2.29 12.06
CA MET A 169 -28.25 1.78 10.69
C MET A 169 -28.54 0.27 10.56
N GLY A 170 -28.78 -0.43 11.68
CA GLY A 170 -28.99 -1.88 11.68
C GLY A 170 -27.71 -2.66 11.41
N THR A 171 -27.82 -3.96 11.18
CA THR A 171 -26.69 -4.90 11.00
C THR A 171 -26.38 -5.20 9.53
N THR A 172 -26.63 -4.26 8.65
CA THR A 172 -26.32 -4.36 7.22
C THR A 172 -25.43 -3.21 6.81
N ALA A 173 -24.46 -3.49 5.98
CA ALA A 173 -23.61 -2.47 5.38
C ALA A 173 -23.30 -2.85 3.92
N PRO A 174 -23.32 -1.90 2.99
CA PRO A 174 -23.06 -2.15 1.57
C PRO A 174 -21.55 -2.31 1.32
N ILE A 175 -20.97 -3.38 1.86
CA ILE A 175 -19.60 -3.81 1.59
C ILE A 175 -19.60 -5.27 1.16
N LEU A 176 -18.79 -5.56 0.15
CA LEU A 176 -18.55 -6.90 -0.36
C LEU A 176 -17.05 -7.09 -0.59
N ILE A 177 -16.43 -7.95 0.18
CA ILE A 177 -15.04 -8.38 -0.03
C ILE A 177 -15.07 -9.46 -1.10
N ASP A 178 -14.40 -9.23 -2.23
CA ASP A 178 -14.34 -10.14 -3.37
C ASP A 178 -12.97 -10.75 -3.60
N GLN A 179 -11.92 -10.19 -2.99
CA GLN A 179 -10.57 -10.71 -3.15
C GLN A 179 -9.73 -10.50 -1.89
N ILE A 180 -8.98 -11.53 -1.54
CA ILE A 180 -7.93 -11.50 -0.52
C ILE A 180 -6.59 -11.77 -1.21
N VAL A 181 -5.62 -10.89 -1.01
CA VAL A 181 -4.24 -11.14 -1.44
C VAL A 181 -3.46 -11.71 -0.26
N TYR A 182 -3.01 -12.94 -0.42
CA TYR A 182 -2.15 -13.65 0.51
C TYR A 182 -0.70 -13.37 0.14
N GLY A 183 -0.05 -12.42 0.84
CA GLY A 183 1.35 -12.08 0.63
C GLY A 183 2.27 -13.16 1.22
N TYR A 184 3.07 -13.79 0.40
CA TYR A 184 4.04 -14.81 0.83
C TYR A 184 5.49 -14.32 0.74
N ARG A 185 5.74 -13.26 -0.01
CA ARG A 185 6.97 -12.49 -0.03
C ARG A 185 6.70 -11.10 0.54
N SER A 186 7.62 -10.55 1.33
CA SER A 186 7.38 -9.27 1.98
C SER A 186 7.55 -8.11 0.99
N LEU A 187 6.46 -7.39 0.73
CA LEU A 187 6.49 -6.07 0.11
C LEU A 187 6.95 -5.02 1.13
N LEU A 188 6.54 -5.21 2.39
CA LEU A 188 6.91 -4.36 3.53
C LEU A 188 8.12 -4.99 4.22
N LEU A 189 9.32 -4.48 3.94
CA LEU A 189 10.51 -4.96 4.64
C LEU A 189 10.68 -4.16 5.92
N HIS A 190 10.47 -4.83 7.05
CA HIS A 190 10.92 -4.29 8.33
C HIS A 190 12.46 -4.41 8.42
N PRO A 191 13.20 -3.38 8.90
CA PRO A 191 14.66 -3.41 8.96
C PRO A 191 15.26 -4.64 9.63
N ASP A 192 14.55 -5.14 10.64
CA ASP A 192 14.98 -6.27 11.46
C ASP A 192 14.41 -7.63 10.99
N SER A 193 13.68 -7.66 9.87
CA SER A 193 13.11 -8.90 9.35
C SER A 193 14.19 -9.78 8.71
N GLN A 194 14.09 -11.10 8.89
CA GLN A 194 14.98 -12.06 8.25
C GLN A 194 14.93 -11.94 6.73
N ALA A 195 13.76 -11.63 6.15
CA ALA A 195 13.59 -11.39 4.73
C ALA A 195 14.38 -10.16 4.25
N ALA A 196 14.52 -9.10 5.06
CA ALA A 196 15.36 -7.96 4.73
C ALA A 196 16.85 -8.33 4.71
N VAL A 197 17.27 -9.19 5.63
CA VAL A 197 18.64 -9.69 5.69
C VAL A 197 18.97 -10.60 4.50
N GLU A 198 18.03 -11.46 4.10
CA GLU A 198 18.20 -12.41 3.00
C GLU A 198 18.26 -11.74 1.62
N ARG A 199 17.57 -10.60 1.43
CA ARG A 199 17.60 -9.85 0.16
C ARG A 199 18.94 -9.12 -0.09
N GLY A 200 19.72 -8.91 0.95
CA GLY A 200 20.96 -8.11 0.85
C GLY A 200 20.69 -6.62 0.58
N PRO A 201 21.75 -5.82 0.30
CA PRO A 201 21.65 -4.37 0.20
C PRO A 201 20.94 -3.85 -1.06
N PHE A 202 20.63 -4.71 -2.02
CA PHE A 202 20.05 -4.33 -3.33
C PHE A 202 18.58 -4.77 -3.49
N GLY A 203 17.98 -5.42 -2.47
CA GLY A 203 16.61 -5.89 -2.54
C GLY A 203 16.37 -6.91 -3.67
N ASN A 204 15.29 -6.72 -4.46
CA ASN A 204 14.96 -7.58 -5.60
C ASN A 204 15.68 -7.15 -6.90
N SER A 205 16.17 -5.92 -6.97
CA SER A 205 16.93 -5.42 -8.13
C SER A 205 18.37 -5.93 -8.13
N GLY A 206 18.98 -6.07 -9.29
CA GLY A 206 20.39 -6.45 -9.41
C GLY A 206 21.35 -5.40 -8.83
N ALA A 207 22.59 -5.81 -8.55
CA ALA A 207 23.63 -4.98 -7.95
C ALA A 207 24.03 -3.74 -8.78
N CYS A 208 23.65 -3.68 -10.06
CA CYS A 208 23.88 -2.53 -10.93
C CYS A 208 22.89 -1.37 -10.70
N ASN A 209 21.82 -1.60 -9.93
CA ASN A 209 20.80 -0.57 -9.66
C ASN A 209 21.22 0.28 -8.46
N ILE A 210 21.40 1.57 -8.68
CA ILE A 210 21.82 2.53 -7.67
C ILE A 210 20.60 2.99 -6.86
N ASN A 211 20.64 2.93 -5.52
CA ASN A 211 19.60 3.53 -4.71
C ASN A 211 19.50 5.04 -4.98
N VAL A 212 18.29 5.55 -5.15
CA VAL A 212 18.04 6.96 -5.50
C VAL A 212 18.61 7.96 -4.49
N ASN A 213 18.89 7.54 -3.26
CA ASN A 213 19.49 8.34 -2.19
C ASN A 213 21.01 8.12 -2.06
N CYS A 214 21.66 7.49 -3.04
CA CYS A 214 23.12 7.54 -3.18
C CYS A 214 23.58 8.93 -3.63
N PRO A 215 24.88 9.26 -3.47
CA PRO A 215 25.43 10.54 -3.89
C PRO A 215 25.13 10.89 -5.36
N GLU A 216 25.06 9.90 -6.24
CA GLU A 216 24.73 10.03 -7.66
C GLU A 216 23.32 10.59 -7.89
N GLY A 217 22.38 10.27 -7.00
CA GLY A 217 21.01 10.76 -7.05
C GLY A 217 20.79 12.15 -6.42
N ALA A 218 21.82 12.79 -5.88
CA ALA A 218 21.68 14.04 -5.12
C ALA A 218 21.06 15.19 -5.93
N LEU A 219 21.34 15.29 -7.21
CA LEU A 219 20.78 16.31 -8.11
C LEU A 219 19.31 16.09 -8.45
N TRP A 220 18.78 14.89 -8.17
CA TRP A 220 17.43 14.45 -8.53
C TRP A 220 16.49 14.39 -7.32
N ALA A 221 16.83 15.12 -6.26
CA ALA A 221 16.09 15.12 -5.00
C ALA A 221 14.64 15.63 -5.13
N THR A 222 14.35 16.41 -6.16
CA THR A 222 13.01 16.94 -6.47
C THR A 222 12.23 15.93 -7.33
N GLU A 223 12.82 15.48 -8.43
CA GLU A 223 12.21 14.65 -9.45
C GLU A 223 11.76 13.29 -8.90
N LYS A 224 12.56 12.66 -8.04
CA LYS A 224 12.20 11.39 -7.40
C LYS A 224 10.88 11.44 -6.62
N ARG A 225 10.45 12.62 -6.17
CA ARG A 225 9.19 12.78 -5.43
C ARG A 225 7.95 12.71 -6.31
N SER A 226 8.11 12.72 -7.65
CA SER A 226 7.01 12.48 -8.58
C SER A 226 6.75 11.00 -8.80
N VAL A 227 7.72 10.13 -8.52
CA VAL A 227 7.73 8.72 -8.90
C VAL A 227 7.00 7.88 -7.85
N ALA A 228 6.20 6.93 -8.30
CA ALA A 228 5.54 5.94 -7.45
C ALA A 228 5.65 4.52 -8.01
N LEU A 229 5.75 3.56 -7.08
CA LEU A 229 5.56 2.15 -7.36
C LEU A 229 4.06 1.86 -7.52
N ILE A 230 3.70 1.17 -8.59
CA ILE A 230 2.34 0.68 -8.82
C ILE A 230 2.24 -0.74 -8.28
N VAL A 231 1.26 -0.97 -7.38
CA VAL A 231 0.92 -2.29 -6.86
C VAL A 231 -0.50 -2.63 -7.29
N GLN A 232 -0.69 -3.80 -7.87
CA GLN A 232 -1.99 -4.32 -8.26
C GLN A 232 -2.13 -5.77 -7.80
N GLY A 233 -3.12 -6.04 -6.95
CA GLY A 233 -3.32 -7.35 -6.37
C GLY A 233 -2.05 -7.86 -5.68
N GLY A 234 -1.59 -9.07 -6.02
CA GLY A 234 -0.38 -9.69 -5.50
C GLY A 234 0.93 -9.32 -6.20
N PHE A 235 0.95 -8.22 -6.99
CA PHE A 235 2.10 -7.84 -7.83
C PHE A 235 2.58 -6.41 -7.55
N ALA A 236 3.89 -6.25 -7.39
CA ALA A 236 4.57 -4.96 -7.54
C ALA A 236 4.89 -4.80 -9.03
N ALA A 237 3.99 -4.12 -9.74
CA ALA A 237 3.87 -4.28 -11.18
C ALA A 237 4.75 -3.31 -11.97
N CYS A 238 4.63 -2.02 -11.68
CA CYS A 238 5.17 -0.99 -12.57
C CYS A 238 5.62 0.25 -11.79
N THR A 239 6.21 1.16 -12.53
CA THR A 239 6.53 2.52 -12.08
C THR A 239 5.75 3.53 -12.91
N GLY A 240 5.42 4.66 -12.31
CA GLY A 240 4.94 5.83 -13.03
C GLY A 240 5.29 7.11 -12.27
N ALA A 241 4.89 8.23 -12.83
CA ALA A 241 5.17 9.53 -12.24
C ALA A 241 3.98 10.48 -12.33
N LEU A 242 3.78 11.28 -11.28
CA LEU A 242 2.90 12.45 -11.37
C LEU A 242 3.47 13.45 -12.35
N ILE A 243 2.62 13.94 -13.26
CA ILE A 243 2.98 14.98 -14.22
C ILE A 243 2.11 16.22 -14.05
N ASN A 244 2.72 17.37 -14.27
CA ASN A 244 2.02 18.65 -14.21
C ASN A 244 1.19 18.88 -15.49
N ASN A 245 0.26 19.81 -15.42
CA ASN A 245 -0.50 20.31 -16.56
C ASN A 245 -0.21 21.79 -16.81
N THR A 246 -0.72 22.33 -17.90
CA THR A 246 -0.52 23.74 -18.30
C THR A 246 -1.22 24.73 -17.36
N LEU A 247 -2.20 24.28 -16.56
CA LEU A 247 -2.90 25.10 -15.57
C LEU A 247 -2.17 25.16 -14.24
N ASN A 248 -1.25 24.22 -14.01
CA ASN A 248 -0.52 24.08 -12.74
C ASN A 248 -1.46 24.02 -11.51
N ASP A 249 -2.58 23.29 -11.66
CA ASP A 249 -3.69 23.26 -10.70
C ASP A 249 -3.61 22.08 -9.70
N GLY A 250 -2.58 21.24 -9.80
CA GLY A 250 -2.37 20.09 -8.92
C GLY A 250 -3.30 18.90 -9.21
N THR A 251 -3.99 18.88 -10.36
CA THR A 251 -4.72 17.69 -10.81
C THR A 251 -3.75 16.51 -10.89
N PRO A 252 -4.04 15.37 -10.23
CA PRO A 252 -3.09 14.29 -10.07
C PRO A 252 -3.00 13.39 -11.33
N TYR A 253 -2.51 13.96 -12.41
CA TYR A 253 -2.19 13.18 -13.60
C TYR A 253 -0.99 12.31 -13.35
N PHE A 254 -1.06 11.06 -13.80
CA PHE A 254 -0.06 10.04 -13.57
C PHE A 254 0.28 9.31 -14.87
N LEU A 255 1.53 9.39 -15.28
CA LEU A 255 2.04 8.78 -16.50
C LEU A 255 2.70 7.43 -16.18
N THR A 256 2.34 6.40 -16.92
CA THR A 256 2.95 5.07 -16.86
C THR A 256 2.96 4.43 -18.26
N ALA A 257 3.37 3.17 -18.35
CA ALA A 257 3.39 2.42 -19.61
C ALA A 257 2.02 1.79 -19.89
N ASN A 258 1.69 1.61 -21.18
CA ASN A 258 0.46 0.93 -21.59
C ASN A 258 0.46 -0.55 -21.23
N HIS A 259 1.60 -1.24 -21.30
CA HIS A 259 1.70 -2.65 -20.90
C HIS A 259 1.42 -2.88 -19.40
N CYS A 260 1.48 -1.83 -18.56
CA CYS A 260 1.09 -1.90 -17.15
C CYS A 260 -0.42 -1.93 -16.95
N LEU A 261 -1.22 -1.62 -17.98
CA LEU A 261 -2.66 -1.47 -17.83
C LEU A 261 -3.35 -2.77 -17.44
N GLY A 262 -4.27 -2.65 -16.49
CA GLY A 262 -5.18 -3.67 -16.00
C GLY A 262 -6.44 -2.99 -15.49
N ASN A 263 -6.67 -3.01 -14.18
CA ASN A 263 -7.75 -2.28 -13.52
C ASN A 263 -7.18 -1.13 -12.65
N PRO A 264 -6.86 0.05 -13.22
CA PRO A 264 -6.26 1.16 -12.48
C PRO A 264 -7.09 1.64 -11.30
N GLY A 265 -8.40 1.42 -11.33
CA GLY A 265 -9.30 1.75 -10.22
C GLY A 265 -8.99 1.01 -8.92
N ALA A 266 -8.39 -0.18 -9.01
CA ALA A 266 -8.00 -1.00 -7.87
C ALA A 266 -6.49 -0.96 -7.56
N TRP A 267 -5.71 -0.11 -8.24
CA TRP A 267 -4.28 -0.01 -7.97
C TRP A 267 -3.97 0.82 -6.75
N LEU A 268 -2.77 0.56 -6.20
CA LEU A 268 -2.14 1.34 -5.15
C LEU A 268 -0.88 1.99 -5.72
N TYR A 269 -0.66 3.25 -5.35
CA TYR A 269 0.47 4.05 -5.80
C TYR A 269 1.27 4.45 -4.58
N TYR A 270 2.44 3.82 -4.39
CA TYR A 270 3.32 4.07 -3.24
C TYR A 270 4.36 5.12 -3.61
N PHE A 271 4.24 6.30 -3.00
CA PHE A 271 5.17 7.40 -3.13
C PHE A 271 6.30 7.30 -2.10
N ASN A 272 7.46 7.87 -2.44
CA ASN A 272 8.62 7.92 -1.55
C ASN A 272 9.08 6.55 -1.03
N HIS A 273 8.74 5.46 -1.71
CA HIS A 273 9.19 4.12 -1.37
C HIS A 273 10.67 3.94 -1.76
N ALA A 274 11.53 4.57 -0.98
CA ALA A 274 12.97 4.62 -1.21
C ALA A 274 13.75 4.32 0.06
N SER A 275 14.93 3.72 -0.06
CA SER A 275 15.82 3.59 1.08
C SER A 275 16.25 4.97 1.62
N ALA A 276 16.31 5.11 2.93
CA ALA A 276 16.79 6.34 3.56
C ALA A 276 18.28 6.59 3.30
N THR A 277 19.06 5.55 2.99
CA THR A 277 20.52 5.61 2.75
C THR A 277 20.90 4.88 1.47
N CYS A 278 22.09 5.13 0.98
CA CYS A 278 22.61 4.48 -0.24
C CYS A 278 22.64 2.95 -0.12
N ASN A 279 23.01 2.42 1.02
CA ASN A 279 23.17 0.98 1.25
C ASN A 279 21.98 0.33 1.98
N GLY A 280 20.88 1.05 2.16
CA GLY A 280 19.70 0.51 2.84
C GLY A 280 18.88 -0.37 1.91
N ASN A 281 18.15 -1.31 2.52
CA ASN A 281 17.28 -2.27 1.83
C ASN A 281 15.81 -2.18 2.30
N THR A 282 15.45 -1.12 3.01
CA THR A 282 14.09 -0.87 3.51
C THR A 282 13.64 0.55 3.17
N GLY A 283 12.36 0.74 2.94
CA GLY A 283 11.76 2.04 2.65
C GLY A 283 10.35 2.14 3.21
N PRO A 284 9.84 3.37 3.40
CA PRO A 284 8.50 3.59 3.93
C PRO A 284 7.43 3.11 2.95
N THR A 285 6.32 2.61 3.49
CA THR A 285 5.13 2.20 2.74
C THR A 285 3.87 2.92 3.23
N ASN A 286 4.06 3.94 4.05
CA ASN A 286 2.98 4.71 4.67
C ASN A 286 2.51 5.91 3.85
N GLN A 287 2.93 6.01 2.59
CA GLN A 287 2.54 7.09 1.68
C GLN A 287 1.96 6.52 0.39
N SER A 288 0.73 6.02 0.46
CA SER A 288 0.05 5.53 -0.72
C SER A 288 -1.32 6.16 -0.93
N VAL A 289 -1.72 6.22 -2.19
CA VAL A 289 -3.08 6.54 -2.65
C VAL A 289 -3.62 5.36 -3.43
N SER A 290 -4.93 5.26 -3.56
CA SER A 290 -5.58 4.17 -4.28
C SER A 290 -6.53 4.65 -5.35
N GLY A 291 -6.58 3.86 -6.42
CA GLY A 291 -7.48 4.09 -7.53
C GLY A 291 -7.00 5.16 -8.52
N GLY A 292 -7.38 4.95 -9.76
CA GLY A 292 -7.14 5.87 -10.85
C GLY A 292 -8.04 5.55 -12.04
N THR A 293 -8.27 6.53 -12.87
CA THR A 293 -9.03 6.40 -14.11
C THR A 293 -8.11 6.58 -15.29
N MET A 294 -8.12 5.66 -16.24
CA MET A 294 -7.37 5.77 -17.48
C MET A 294 -8.01 6.84 -18.36
N LEU A 295 -7.24 7.85 -18.74
CA LEU A 295 -7.68 8.94 -19.61
C LEU A 295 -7.36 8.63 -21.07
N VAL A 296 -6.14 8.24 -21.35
CA VAL A 296 -5.66 7.91 -22.70
C VAL A 296 -4.48 6.97 -22.63
N SER A 297 -4.37 6.06 -23.59
CA SER A 297 -3.22 5.16 -23.75
C SER A 297 -2.96 4.86 -25.22
N ASN A 298 -1.75 4.42 -25.51
CA ASN A 298 -1.37 3.96 -26.84
C ASN A 298 -0.37 2.78 -26.74
N GLY A 299 -0.76 1.64 -27.31
CA GLY A 299 0.07 0.44 -27.28
C GLY A 299 1.29 0.49 -28.20
N ALA A 300 1.27 1.32 -29.28
CA ALA A 300 2.41 1.40 -30.20
C ALA A 300 3.57 2.22 -29.62
N SER A 301 3.27 3.23 -28.82
CA SER A 301 4.25 4.05 -28.12
C SER A 301 4.30 3.77 -26.61
N ASP A 302 3.60 2.74 -26.19
CA ASP A 302 3.60 2.16 -24.84
C ASP A 302 3.42 3.17 -23.70
N TYR A 303 2.52 4.15 -23.86
CA TYR A 303 2.21 5.06 -22.77
C TYR A 303 0.74 4.94 -22.30
N ALA A 304 0.50 5.26 -21.04
CA ALA A 304 -0.81 5.43 -20.44
C ALA A 304 -0.82 6.64 -19.51
N LEU A 305 -1.79 7.51 -19.69
CA LEU A 305 -2.07 8.64 -18.81
C LEU A 305 -3.31 8.33 -17.99
N LEU A 306 -3.15 8.40 -16.69
CA LEU A 306 -4.18 8.21 -15.68
C LEU A 306 -4.46 9.52 -14.96
N GLN A 307 -5.63 9.62 -14.35
CA GLN A 307 -5.90 10.55 -13.27
C GLN A 307 -6.14 9.75 -12.00
N LEU A 308 -5.33 9.99 -10.96
CA LEU A 308 -5.52 9.31 -9.67
C LEU A 308 -6.85 9.73 -9.05
N SER A 309 -7.53 8.79 -8.39
CA SER A 309 -8.80 9.04 -7.70
C SER A 309 -8.63 9.92 -6.45
N GLU A 310 -7.41 9.99 -5.93
CA GLU A 310 -7.06 10.77 -4.76
C GLU A 310 -5.84 11.64 -5.06
N THR A 311 -5.92 12.92 -4.68
CA THR A 311 -4.74 13.79 -4.70
C THR A 311 -3.83 13.41 -3.54
N PRO A 312 -2.54 13.10 -3.78
CA PRO A 312 -1.61 12.82 -2.69
C PRO A 312 -1.59 13.97 -1.67
N PRO A 313 -1.71 13.68 -0.36
CA PRO A 313 -1.71 14.71 0.68
C PRO A 313 -0.41 15.54 0.66
N ALA A 314 -0.49 16.79 1.05
CA ALA A 314 0.67 17.67 1.15
C ALA A 314 1.80 17.10 2.05
N SER A 315 1.44 16.27 3.03
CA SER A 315 2.40 15.55 3.89
C SER A 315 3.28 14.55 3.16
N PHE A 316 2.86 14.06 1.98
CA PHE A 316 3.71 13.21 1.14
C PHE A 316 4.82 13.98 0.44
N ASN A 317 4.69 15.30 0.38
CA ASN A 317 5.66 16.20 -0.28
C ASN A 317 6.00 15.76 -1.71
N VAL A 318 4.97 15.30 -2.46
CA VAL A 318 5.14 14.88 -3.85
C VAL A 318 5.47 16.06 -4.76
N GLN A 319 6.07 15.73 -5.88
CA GLN A 319 6.36 16.67 -6.98
C GLN A 319 5.53 16.26 -8.20
N TYR A 320 5.11 17.21 -8.99
CA TYR A 320 4.54 16.98 -10.32
C TYR A 320 5.64 17.26 -11.33
N ALA A 321 6.08 16.24 -12.06
CA ALA A 321 7.13 16.37 -13.05
C ALA A 321 6.70 17.29 -14.19
N GLY A 322 7.64 18.05 -14.72
CA GLY A 322 7.49 18.79 -15.97
C GLY A 322 7.48 17.85 -17.17
N TRP A 323 7.21 18.40 -18.34
CA TRP A 323 7.27 17.70 -19.62
C TRP A 323 7.75 18.66 -20.70
N ASP A 324 8.34 18.10 -21.76
CA ASP A 324 8.79 18.83 -22.92
C ASP A 324 8.06 18.33 -24.18
N ALA A 325 7.56 19.24 -24.97
CA ALA A 325 6.85 18.97 -26.23
C ALA A 325 7.54 19.66 -27.44
N THR A 326 8.79 20.06 -27.32
CA THR A 326 9.53 20.69 -28.43
C THR A 326 9.85 19.72 -29.55
N GLY A 327 9.95 18.42 -29.24
CA GLY A 327 10.36 17.38 -30.18
C GLY A 327 11.88 17.25 -30.31
N ASP A 328 12.65 18.01 -29.54
CA ASP A 328 14.10 17.88 -29.51
C ASP A 328 14.52 16.61 -28.78
N SER A 329 15.47 15.85 -29.33
CA SER A 329 16.03 14.69 -28.65
C SER A 329 16.97 15.12 -27.53
N PRO A 330 16.82 14.59 -26.30
CA PRO A 330 17.76 14.89 -25.23
C PRO A 330 19.14 14.32 -25.51
N LEU A 331 20.19 14.98 -25.01
CA LEU A 331 21.56 14.51 -25.16
C LEU A 331 21.91 13.34 -24.24
N ASN A 332 21.20 13.25 -23.11
CA ASN A 332 21.32 12.20 -22.11
C ASN A 332 19.98 12.03 -21.40
N ALA A 333 19.84 10.97 -20.61
CA ALA A 333 18.64 10.73 -19.83
C ALA A 333 18.97 10.20 -18.43
N THR A 334 18.07 10.48 -17.48
CA THR A 334 18.11 9.89 -16.14
C THR A 334 16.78 9.25 -15.84
N GLY A 335 16.80 7.95 -15.53
CA GLY A 335 15.63 7.18 -15.15
C GLY A 335 15.53 7.02 -13.64
N ILE A 336 14.34 7.23 -13.08
CA ILE A 336 14.01 6.92 -11.69
C ILE A 336 12.85 5.95 -11.69
N HIS A 337 13.02 4.78 -11.08
CA HIS A 337 12.06 3.68 -11.20
C HIS A 337 12.16 2.68 -10.05
N HIS A 338 11.26 1.71 -10.05
CA HIS A 338 11.18 0.59 -9.09
C HIS A 338 11.45 -0.74 -9.80
N PRO A 339 12.70 -1.10 -10.10
CA PRO A 339 13.00 -2.33 -10.84
C PRO A 339 12.63 -3.57 -10.03
N SER A 340 11.93 -4.51 -10.64
CA SER A 340 11.44 -5.73 -9.99
C SER A 340 10.65 -5.48 -8.69
N GLY A 341 9.89 -4.38 -8.63
CA GLY A 341 9.13 -3.99 -7.43
C GLY A 341 9.99 -3.62 -6.23
N ASP A 342 11.27 -3.33 -6.43
CA ASP A 342 12.21 -2.95 -5.38
C ASP A 342 12.05 -1.47 -5.00
N LEU A 343 12.81 -1.06 -3.99
CA LEU A 343 12.96 0.35 -3.60
C LEU A 343 13.38 1.20 -4.80
N MET A 344 13.03 2.47 -4.75
CA MET A 344 13.34 3.43 -5.83
C MET A 344 14.83 3.47 -6.15
N LYS A 345 15.16 3.30 -7.42
CA LYS A 345 16.51 3.33 -7.98
C LYS A 345 16.64 4.46 -9.00
N ILE A 346 17.89 4.77 -9.32
CA ILE A 346 18.25 5.76 -10.34
C ILE A 346 19.25 5.12 -11.30
N CYS A 347 19.10 5.43 -12.59
CA CYS A 347 20.03 5.04 -13.64
C CYS A 347 20.30 6.22 -14.58
N PHE A 348 21.44 6.18 -15.25
CA PHE A 348 21.89 7.24 -16.13
C PHE A 348 22.19 6.66 -17.51
N GLU A 349 21.73 7.38 -18.54
CA GLU A 349 22.07 7.14 -19.93
C GLU A 349 22.83 8.37 -20.43
N GLU A 350 24.11 8.19 -20.79
CA GLU A 350 24.99 9.28 -21.21
C GLU A 350 24.87 9.57 -22.71
N ASP A 351 24.39 8.60 -23.47
CA ASP A 351 24.14 8.76 -24.91
C ASP A 351 22.74 9.32 -25.18
N SER A 352 22.56 9.96 -26.33
CA SER A 352 21.25 10.44 -26.76
C SER A 352 20.30 9.25 -26.99
N PRO A 353 19.12 9.21 -26.32
CA PRO A 353 18.12 8.18 -26.59
C PRO A 353 17.69 8.17 -28.05
N TYR A 354 17.55 7.00 -28.64
CA TYR A 354 17.03 6.82 -30.00
C TYR A 354 15.49 6.73 -29.95
N PHE A 355 14.84 7.35 -30.94
CA PHE A 355 13.38 7.28 -31.17
C PHE A 355 13.06 6.60 -32.50
#